data_91b53045678401ffedf4454915f55ad1
#
_entry.id   91b53045678401ffedf4454915f55ad1
#
_cell.length_a   1.000
_cell.length_b   1.000
_cell.length_c   1.000
_cell.angle_alpha   90.00
_cell.angle_beta   90.00
_cell.angle_gamma   90.00
#
_symmetry.space_group_name_H-M   'P 1'
#
loop_
_entity.id
_entity.type
_entity.pdbx_description
1 polymer ?
#
loop_
_entity_poly.entity_id
_entity_poly.type
_entity_poly.pdbx_seq_one_letter_code
_entity_poly.pdbx_strand_id
1 'polypeptide(L)'
;MFIGREKELALLQEDYIGQAIMVYGKRRVGKTTLIRKALESCQYQKVYFECLKSIMQDNINGFVQELVRAKVLPVPLSFSSLQDVFTYLNALPQKIVVVIDEYPYLKSMTDSAAVDSIFQSIIDNRLSNIELILSGSHIGIMKDALQEKNALYGRFAVTIKLNELSYLDAAKFYPDKTPYDKVGHYAVFGGSPFVNQALNPEATLRENIINTVLNPTSAVYLYASQLLLSDYSVSINAERIFSVIGNGKKRYTEIEDKLDARKTGNLAKQIKPLLDLEILSRNNPINRLNDNKQSAFEINDNLLRFY
;
A
#
# COMPACT_ATOMS: atom_id res chain seq x y z
N MET A 1 3.48 -19.01 -2.58
CA MET A 1 3.71 -18.90 -4.04
C MET A 1 3.89 -17.43 -4.39
N PHE A 2 4.93 -17.04 -5.17
CA PHE A 2 5.15 -15.69 -5.65
C PHE A 2 4.75 -15.64 -7.13
N ILE A 3 3.84 -14.73 -7.49
CA ILE A 3 3.26 -14.67 -8.84
C ILE A 3 3.34 -13.23 -9.36
N GLY A 4 3.78 -13.08 -10.60
CA GLY A 4 3.92 -11.80 -11.27
C GLY A 4 5.04 -10.95 -10.65
N ARG A 5 5.04 -9.66 -10.92
CA ARG A 5 5.97 -8.68 -10.33
C ARG A 5 7.40 -8.79 -10.85
N GLU A 6 7.61 -9.44 -11.99
CA GLU A 6 8.96 -9.66 -12.53
C GLU A 6 9.70 -8.33 -12.74
N LYS A 7 8.97 -7.28 -13.19
CA LYS A 7 9.55 -5.94 -13.42
C LYS A 7 9.91 -5.25 -12.11
N GLU A 8 8.99 -5.24 -11.16
CA GLU A 8 9.21 -4.62 -9.85
C GLU A 8 10.28 -5.36 -9.05
N LEU A 9 10.32 -6.70 -9.18
CA LEU A 9 11.36 -7.53 -8.57
C LEU A 9 12.73 -7.22 -9.17
N ALA A 10 12.85 -7.15 -10.49
CA ALA A 10 14.11 -6.81 -11.16
C ALA A 10 14.61 -5.43 -10.72
N LEU A 11 13.73 -4.42 -10.63
CA LEU A 11 14.10 -3.09 -10.14
C LEU A 11 14.64 -3.14 -8.70
N LEU A 12 14.03 -3.92 -7.80
CA LEU A 12 14.49 -4.01 -6.40
C LEU A 12 15.74 -4.88 -6.22
N GLN A 13 16.19 -5.59 -7.25
CA GLN A 13 17.41 -6.41 -7.23
C GLN A 13 18.63 -5.69 -7.80
N GLU A 14 18.48 -4.47 -8.29
CA GLU A 14 19.62 -3.62 -8.68
C GLU A 14 20.36 -3.10 -7.42
N ASP A 15 21.58 -2.59 -7.60
CA ASP A 15 22.40 -2.04 -6.50
C ASP A 15 22.08 -0.55 -6.30
N TYR A 16 21.47 -0.21 -5.18
CA TYR A 16 21.14 1.16 -4.79
C TYR A 16 21.87 1.59 -3.51
N ILE A 17 23.05 1.04 -3.25
CA ILE A 17 23.88 1.53 -2.12
C ILE A 17 24.16 3.02 -2.27
N GLY A 18 23.94 3.76 -1.21
CA GLY A 18 24.03 5.23 -1.20
C GLY A 18 22.71 5.93 -1.57
N GLN A 19 21.64 5.20 -1.82
CA GLN A 19 20.38 5.74 -2.31
C GLN A 19 19.17 5.25 -1.52
N ALA A 20 18.05 5.95 -1.71
CA ALA A 20 16.76 5.56 -1.14
C ALA A 20 15.79 5.12 -2.24
N ILE A 21 14.97 4.12 -1.91
CA ILE A 21 13.88 3.58 -2.75
C ILE A 21 12.57 3.73 -2.00
N MET A 22 11.49 4.03 -2.72
CA MET A 22 10.14 4.02 -2.16
C MET A 22 9.29 2.92 -2.80
N VAL A 23 8.65 2.08 -1.96
CA VAL A 23 7.69 1.05 -2.38
C VAL A 23 6.35 1.31 -1.69
N TYR A 24 5.30 1.62 -2.43
CA TYR A 24 4.00 1.87 -1.82
C TYR A 24 2.84 1.27 -2.62
N GLY A 25 1.69 1.14 -1.97
CA GLY A 25 0.47 0.59 -2.56
C GLY A 25 -0.50 0.16 -1.47
N LYS A 26 -1.71 -0.20 -1.84
CA LYS A 26 -2.76 -0.64 -0.90
C LYS A 26 -2.25 -1.76 0.03
N ARG A 27 -2.94 -1.95 1.14
CA ARG A 27 -2.72 -3.13 1.98
C ARG A 27 -2.96 -4.42 1.19
N ARG A 28 -2.21 -5.48 1.51
CA ARG A 28 -2.37 -6.84 0.94
C ARG A 28 -2.13 -6.98 -0.57
N VAL A 29 -1.51 -5.97 -1.22
CA VAL A 29 -1.05 -6.07 -2.62
C VAL A 29 0.30 -6.78 -2.78
N GLY A 30 0.94 -7.17 -1.65
CA GLY A 30 2.16 -7.96 -1.67
C GLY A 30 3.48 -7.17 -1.57
N LYS A 31 3.48 -5.91 -1.04
CA LYS A 31 4.70 -5.10 -0.84
C LYS A 31 5.78 -5.84 -0.05
N THR A 32 5.43 -6.26 1.17
CA THR A 32 6.34 -6.99 2.06
C THR A 32 6.89 -8.27 1.42
N THR A 33 6.03 -9.00 0.71
CA THR A 33 6.42 -10.24 -0.02
C THR A 33 7.40 -9.92 -1.14
N LEU A 34 7.15 -8.87 -1.92
CA LEU A 34 8.03 -8.42 -3.01
C LEU A 34 9.40 -8.00 -2.47
N ILE A 35 9.44 -7.14 -1.44
CA ILE A 35 10.68 -6.67 -0.82
C ILE A 35 11.46 -7.86 -0.26
N ARG A 36 10.83 -8.75 0.50
CA ARG A 36 11.48 -9.95 1.05
C ARG A 36 12.03 -10.84 -0.07
N LYS A 37 11.28 -11.00 -1.17
CA LYS A 37 11.73 -11.78 -2.33
C LYS A 37 12.95 -11.15 -3.01
N ALA A 38 12.99 -9.83 -3.15
CA ALA A 38 14.16 -9.12 -3.67
C ALA A 38 15.38 -9.31 -2.77
N LEU A 39 15.19 -9.27 -1.45
CA LEU A 39 16.27 -9.46 -0.47
C LEU A 39 16.83 -10.90 -0.45
N GLU A 40 16.13 -11.90 -0.96
CA GLU A 40 16.67 -13.28 -1.02
C GLU A 40 17.97 -13.36 -1.82
N SER A 41 18.06 -12.63 -2.93
CA SER A 41 19.26 -12.58 -3.80
C SER A 41 20.31 -11.56 -3.36
N CYS A 42 19.97 -10.68 -2.41
CA CYS A 42 20.89 -9.65 -1.92
C CYS A 42 22.05 -10.28 -1.13
N GLN A 43 23.29 -9.90 -1.48
CA GLN A 43 24.50 -10.39 -0.80
C GLN A 43 24.92 -9.52 0.38
N TYR A 44 24.35 -8.31 0.52
CA TYR A 44 24.65 -7.42 1.62
C TYR A 44 23.92 -7.84 2.91
N GLN A 45 24.36 -7.30 4.02
CA GLN A 45 23.64 -7.43 5.27
C GLN A 45 22.28 -6.74 5.14
N LYS A 46 21.23 -7.33 5.67
CA LYS A 46 19.85 -6.86 5.50
C LYS A 46 19.13 -6.76 6.83
N VAL A 47 18.48 -5.64 7.02
CA VAL A 47 17.67 -5.35 8.20
C VAL A 47 16.28 -4.97 7.75
N TYR A 48 15.28 -5.65 8.26
CA TYR A 48 13.87 -5.38 7.98
C TYR A 48 13.19 -4.96 9.27
N PHE A 49 12.77 -3.71 9.33
CA PHE A 49 12.03 -3.15 10.46
C PHE A 49 10.64 -2.71 10.01
N GLU A 50 9.61 -3.23 10.65
CA GLU A 50 8.24 -2.78 10.49
C GLU A 50 7.92 -1.76 11.58
N CYS A 51 7.54 -0.54 11.20
CA CYS A 51 7.23 0.54 12.11
C CYS A 51 6.00 0.21 12.95
N LEU A 52 6.05 0.59 14.21
CA LEU A 52 4.95 0.47 15.15
C LEU A 52 4.14 1.77 15.18
N LYS A 53 2.84 1.64 15.37
CA LYS A 53 1.96 2.78 15.63
C LYS A 53 2.12 3.24 17.09
N SER A 54 3.31 3.76 17.38
CA SER A 54 3.76 4.17 18.71
C SER A 54 4.66 5.39 18.61
N ILE A 55 5.14 5.90 19.75
CA ILE A 55 6.06 7.03 19.79
C ILE A 55 7.40 6.71 19.09
N MET A 56 8.12 7.76 18.68
CA MET A 56 9.37 7.61 17.93
C MET A 56 10.41 6.78 18.70
N GLN A 57 10.52 6.93 20.03
CA GLN A 57 11.50 6.19 20.82
C GLN A 57 11.25 4.68 20.82
N ASP A 58 9.99 4.23 20.82
CA ASP A 58 9.66 2.81 20.71
C ASP A 58 10.08 2.25 19.34
N ASN A 59 9.91 3.04 18.29
CA ASN A 59 10.34 2.67 16.93
C ASN A 59 11.87 2.60 16.84
N ILE A 60 12.60 3.53 17.45
CA ILE A 60 14.07 3.50 17.54
C ILE A 60 14.51 2.23 18.26
N ASN A 61 13.94 1.95 19.42
CA ASN A 61 14.29 0.77 20.22
C ASN A 61 13.96 -0.54 19.45
N GLY A 62 12.81 -0.61 18.79
CA GLY A 62 12.42 -1.74 17.95
C GLY A 62 13.38 -1.94 16.76
N PHE A 63 13.78 -0.88 16.10
CA PHE A 63 14.74 -0.94 15.00
C PHE A 63 16.12 -1.42 15.49
N VAL A 64 16.58 -0.96 16.64
CA VAL A 64 17.84 -1.45 17.27
C VAL A 64 17.76 -2.96 17.56
N GLN A 65 16.62 -3.47 18.02
CA GLN A 65 16.46 -4.91 18.22
C GLN A 65 16.56 -5.70 16.90
N GLU A 66 16.01 -5.18 15.80
CA GLU A 66 16.15 -5.81 14.48
C GLU A 66 17.61 -5.76 13.99
N LEU A 67 18.35 -4.69 14.27
CA LEU A 67 19.79 -4.61 13.98
C LEU A 67 20.59 -5.69 14.72
N VAL A 68 20.24 -5.96 15.97
CA VAL A 68 20.86 -7.05 16.75
C VAL A 68 20.48 -8.43 16.18
N ARG A 69 19.21 -8.65 15.86
CA ARG A 69 18.74 -9.91 15.23
C ARG A 69 19.42 -10.18 13.90
N ALA A 70 19.61 -9.13 13.11
CA ALA A 70 20.33 -9.18 11.84
C ALA A 70 21.86 -9.29 12.00
N LYS A 71 22.38 -9.33 13.25
CA LYS A 71 23.81 -9.36 13.56
C LYS A 71 24.60 -8.16 13.00
N VAL A 72 23.94 -7.04 12.78
CA VAL A 72 24.58 -5.76 12.44
C VAL A 72 25.16 -5.13 13.72
N LEU A 73 24.45 -5.24 14.82
CA LEU A 73 24.93 -4.86 16.15
C LEU A 73 25.19 -6.10 16.99
N PRO A 74 26.27 -6.13 17.79
CA PRO A 74 26.54 -7.25 18.69
C PRO A 74 25.62 -7.25 19.92
N VAL A 75 25.21 -6.07 20.37
CA VAL A 75 24.33 -5.83 21.54
C VAL A 75 23.43 -4.63 21.27
N PRO A 76 22.29 -4.50 21.97
CA PRO A 76 21.45 -3.31 21.86
C PRO A 76 22.21 -2.07 22.34
N LEU A 77 22.27 -1.04 21.51
CA LEU A 77 22.78 0.28 21.84
C LEU A 77 21.62 1.25 22.05
N SER A 78 21.80 2.25 22.89
CA SER A 78 20.81 3.31 23.06
C SER A 78 21.10 4.47 22.13
N PHE A 79 20.08 4.89 21.38
CA PHE A 79 20.13 6.05 20.49
C PHE A 79 19.01 7.02 20.83
N SER A 80 19.28 8.32 20.72
CA SER A 80 18.30 9.38 20.98
C SER A 80 17.50 9.77 19.74
N SER A 81 17.98 9.42 18.54
CA SER A 81 17.31 9.74 17.28
C SER A 81 17.55 8.67 16.21
N LEU A 82 16.69 8.64 15.19
CA LEU A 82 16.94 7.80 14.00
C LEU A 82 18.21 8.26 13.26
N GLN A 83 18.49 9.55 13.23
CA GLN A 83 19.71 10.07 12.61
C GLN A 83 20.96 9.50 13.26
N ASP A 84 20.97 9.33 14.59
CA ASP A 84 22.10 8.73 15.29
C ASP A 84 22.28 7.26 14.92
N VAL A 85 21.19 6.51 14.82
CA VAL A 85 21.22 5.11 14.33
C VAL A 85 21.83 5.05 12.94
N PHE A 86 21.33 5.85 11.98
CA PHE A 86 21.85 5.85 10.61
C PHE A 86 23.29 6.38 10.52
N THR A 87 23.68 7.35 11.36
CA THR A 87 25.08 7.80 11.46
C THR A 87 25.98 6.67 11.89
N TYR A 88 25.58 5.90 12.89
CA TYR A 88 26.33 4.73 13.34
C TYR A 88 26.44 3.67 12.23
N LEU A 89 25.30 3.29 11.60
CA LEU A 89 25.28 2.30 10.52
C LEU A 89 26.16 2.73 9.35
N ASN A 90 26.13 4.00 8.98
CA ASN A 90 26.93 4.54 7.87
C ASN A 90 28.44 4.55 8.15
N ALA A 91 28.84 4.50 9.42
CA ALA A 91 30.25 4.38 9.82
C ALA A 91 30.76 2.91 9.80
N LEU A 92 29.89 1.93 9.66
CA LEU A 92 30.27 0.54 9.56
C LEU A 92 30.92 0.25 8.19
N PRO A 93 31.89 -0.67 8.13
CA PRO A 93 32.61 -0.96 6.89
C PRO A 93 31.79 -1.77 5.87
N GLN A 94 30.74 -2.48 6.32
CA GLN A 94 29.92 -3.32 5.47
C GLN A 94 28.76 -2.52 4.84
N LYS A 95 28.38 -2.93 3.64
CA LYS A 95 27.17 -2.47 2.98
C LYS A 95 25.92 -3.11 3.61
N ILE A 96 24.87 -2.33 3.80
CA ILE A 96 23.66 -2.77 4.51
C ILE A 96 22.42 -2.31 3.71
N VAL A 97 21.48 -3.22 3.50
CA VAL A 97 20.11 -2.86 3.04
C VAL A 97 19.21 -2.73 4.25
N VAL A 98 18.65 -1.55 4.43
CA VAL A 98 17.71 -1.21 5.51
C VAL A 98 16.33 -1.01 4.93
N VAL A 99 15.37 -1.84 5.37
CA VAL A 99 13.95 -1.69 5.04
C VAL A 99 13.22 -1.12 6.24
N ILE A 100 12.55 0.01 6.03
CA ILE A 100 11.60 0.63 6.96
C ILE A 100 10.21 0.43 6.38
N ASP A 101 9.50 -0.60 6.84
CA ASP A 101 8.15 -0.91 6.39
C ASP A 101 7.11 -0.20 7.26
N GLU A 102 5.96 0.10 6.68
CA GLU A 102 4.90 0.91 7.27
C GLU A 102 5.39 2.28 7.81
N TYR A 103 6.29 2.94 7.03
CA TYR A 103 6.76 4.31 7.28
C TYR A 103 5.65 5.30 7.68
N PRO A 104 4.43 5.25 7.13
CA PRO A 104 3.32 6.10 7.56
C PRO A 104 2.99 6.03 9.05
N TYR A 105 3.33 4.94 9.76
CA TYR A 105 3.06 4.84 11.21
C TYR A 105 3.92 5.80 12.02
N LEU A 106 5.16 6.09 11.59
CA LEU A 106 6.00 7.11 12.24
C LEU A 106 5.34 8.49 12.22
N LYS A 107 4.56 8.78 11.17
CA LYS A 107 3.89 10.06 10.98
C LYS A 107 2.56 10.17 11.75
N SER A 108 2.03 9.07 12.26
CA SER A 108 0.72 9.05 12.93
C SER A 108 0.76 9.56 14.38
N MET A 109 1.92 9.52 15.03
CA MET A 109 2.09 9.86 16.45
C MET A 109 3.06 11.04 16.66
N THR A 110 3.63 11.57 15.58
CA THR A 110 4.62 12.66 15.60
C THR A 110 4.24 13.68 14.53
N ASP A 111 4.74 14.90 14.61
CA ASP A 111 4.60 15.86 13.54
C ASP A 111 5.09 15.25 12.21
N SER A 112 4.16 15.12 11.28
CA SER A 112 4.38 14.49 9.97
C SER A 112 5.52 15.16 9.19
N ALA A 113 5.62 16.50 9.25
CA ALA A 113 6.68 17.26 8.58
C ALA A 113 8.04 17.04 9.23
N ALA A 114 8.09 16.88 10.55
CA ALA A 114 9.32 16.57 11.28
C ALA A 114 9.88 15.20 10.87
N VAL A 115 9.02 14.18 10.71
CA VAL A 115 9.45 12.85 10.26
C VAL A 115 10.04 12.91 8.85
N ASP A 116 9.39 13.59 7.91
CA ASP A 116 9.92 13.74 6.56
C ASP A 116 11.28 14.46 6.56
N SER A 117 11.47 15.48 7.41
CA SER A 117 12.75 16.19 7.55
C SER A 117 13.85 15.32 8.16
N ILE A 118 13.50 14.42 9.10
CA ILE A 118 14.43 13.42 9.65
C ILE A 118 14.94 12.52 8.52
N PHE A 119 14.05 11.95 7.72
CA PHE A 119 14.43 11.08 6.60
C PHE A 119 15.14 11.84 5.48
N GLN A 120 14.77 13.10 5.23
CA GLN A 120 15.54 13.97 4.35
C GLN A 120 17.03 14.05 4.80
N SER A 121 17.25 14.37 6.08
CA SER A 121 18.60 14.45 6.64
C SER A 121 19.38 13.13 6.57
N ILE A 122 18.66 11.99 6.73
CA ILE A 122 19.26 10.65 6.61
C ILE A 122 19.67 10.40 5.14
N ILE A 123 18.77 10.63 4.20
CA ILE A 123 19.01 10.38 2.77
C ILE A 123 20.14 11.26 2.25
N ASP A 124 20.13 12.54 2.59
CA ASP A 124 21.11 13.50 2.07
C ASP A 124 22.52 13.27 2.65
N ASN A 125 22.67 12.68 3.84
CA ASN A 125 23.96 12.70 4.55
C ASN A 125 24.43 11.36 5.15
N ARG A 126 23.62 10.29 5.16
CA ARG A 126 23.89 9.09 5.96
C ARG A 126 23.65 7.78 5.25
N LEU A 127 23.74 7.75 3.92
CA LEU A 127 23.50 6.53 3.16
C LEU A 127 24.73 5.98 2.40
N SER A 128 25.95 6.49 2.61
CA SER A 128 27.13 6.08 1.80
C SER A 128 27.29 4.56 1.68
N ASN A 129 27.02 3.80 2.77
CA ASN A 129 27.10 2.35 2.82
C ASN A 129 25.71 1.68 2.99
N ILE A 130 24.64 2.45 2.82
CA ILE A 130 23.29 1.98 3.10
C ILE A 130 22.41 2.15 1.87
N GLU A 131 21.68 1.10 1.54
CA GLU A 131 20.49 1.18 0.69
C GLU A 131 19.28 1.29 1.60
N LEU A 132 18.45 2.31 1.43
CA LEU A 132 17.26 2.54 2.24
C LEU A 132 16.00 2.29 1.42
N ILE A 133 15.18 1.32 1.86
CA ILE A 133 13.86 1.05 1.28
C ILE A 133 12.80 1.55 2.25
N LEU A 134 12.05 2.60 1.87
CA LEU A 134 10.86 3.04 2.60
C LEU A 134 9.62 2.40 1.98
N SER A 135 8.84 1.70 2.80
CA SER A 135 7.60 1.06 2.35
C SER A 135 6.40 1.55 3.16
N GLY A 136 5.23 1.61 2.52
CA GLY A 136 4.01 2.01 3.21
C GLY A 136 2.72 1.65 2.49
N SER A 137 1.68 1.36 3.28
CA SER A 137 0.35 1.02 2.77
C SER A 137 -0.60 2.21 2.66
N HIS A 138 -0.30 3.34 3.30
CA HIS A 138 -1.13 4.53 3.26
C HIS A 138 -0.80 5.40 2.03
N ILE A 139 -1.51 5.17 0.92
CA ILE A 139 -1.24 5.78 -0.39
C ILE A 139 -1.17 7.32 -0.30
N GLY A 140 -2.09 7.97 0.42
CA GLY A 140 -2.11 9.42 0.54
C GLY A 140 -0.82 9.98 1.15
N ILE A 141 -0.34 9.40 2.25
CA ILE A 141 0.90 9.80 2.93
C ILE A 141 2.12 9.56 2.02
N MET A 142 2.18 8.40 1.35
CA MET A 142 3.29 8.08 0.46
C MET A 142 3.32 8.98 -0.77
N LYS A 143 2.17 9.34 -1.33
CA LYS A 143 2.08 10.31 -2.44
C LYS A 143 2.44 11.73 -2.00
N ASP A 144 2.08 12.13 -0.77
CA ASP A 144 2.45 13.45 -0.25
C ASP A 144 3.97 13.60 -0.14
N ALA A 145 4.69 12.53 0.24
CA ALA A 145 6.16 12.49 0.27
C ALA A 145 6.81 12.74 -1.12
N LEU A 146 6.07 12.56 -2.21
CA LEU A 146 6.53 12.79 -3.58
C LEU A 146 6.12 14.17 -4.14
N GLN A 147 5.47 15.03 -3.36
CA GLN A 147 5.06 16.37 -3.80
C GLN A 147 6.19 17.38 -3.62
N GLU A 148 6.27 18.38 -4.50
CA GLU A 148 7.32 19.43 -4.48
C GLU A 148 7.47 20.13 -3.11
N LYS A 149 6.38 20.32 -2.39
CA LYS A 149 6.38 20.94 -1.06
C LYS A 149 6.91 20.04 0.07
N ASN A 150 7.13 18.76 -0.20
CA ASN A 150 7.55 17.79 0.82
C ASN A 150 9.09 17.69 0.89
N ALA A 151 9.62 17.52 2.08
CA ALA A 151 11.06 17.39 2.31
C ALA A 151 11.69 16.19 1.58
N LEU A 152 10.92 15.18 1.23
CA LEU A 152 11.41 13.96 0.54
C LEU A 152 11.32 14.06 -1.00
N TYR A 153 10.81 15.15 -1.55
CA TYR A 153 10.68 15.33 -3.00
C TYR A 153 12.03 15.17 -3.72
N GLY A 154 12.03 14.34 -4.77
CA GLY A 154 13.21 14.12 -5.62
C GLY A 154 14.35 13.31 -4.97
N ARG A 155 14.14 12.70 -3.80
CA ARG A 155 15.19 11.98 -3.04
C ARG A 155 15.18 10.47 -3.22
N PHE A 156 14.24 9.94 -3.94
CA PHE A 156 14.17 8.51 -4.22
C PHE A 156 14.74 8.21 -5.61
N ALA A 157 15.72 7.31 -5.68
CA ALA A 157 16.27 6.82 -6.95
C ALA A 157 15.21 6.08 -7.75
N VAL A 158 14.37 5.29 -7.05
CA VAL A 158 13.26 4.54 -7.63
C VAL A 158 12.02 4.67 -6.74
N THR A 159 10.89 4.85 -7.38
CA THR A 159 9.58 4.84 -6.73
C THR A 159 8.70 3.79 -7.39
N ILE A 160 8.33 2.75 -6.62
CA ILE A 160 7.50 1.64 -7.07
C ILE A 160 6.11 1.78 -6.45
N LYS A 161 5.13 2.11 -7.27
CA LYS A 161 3.72 1.99 -6.89
C LYS A 161 3.22 0.60 -7.21
N LEU A 162 2.96 -0.21 -6.18
CA LEU A 162 2.45 -1.56 -6.33
C LEU A 162 0.91 -1.53 -6.37
N ASN A 163 0.37 -1.83 -7.54
CA ASN A 163 -1.07 -2.01 -7.73
C ASN A 163 -1.45 -3.48 -7.48
N GLU A 164 -2.73 -3.83 -7.54
CA GLU A 164 -3.16 -5.22 -7.63
C GLU A 164 -2.57 -5.90 -8.85
N LEU A 165 -2.51 -7.23 -8.83
CA LEU A 165 -2.06 -8.02 -9.97
C LEU A 165 -2.99 -7.80 -11.17
N SER A 166 -2.39 -7.79 -12.36
CA SER A 166 -3.14 -7.81 -13.60
C SER A 166 -3.98 -9.09 -13.72
N TYR A 167 -4.99 -9.08 -14.59
CA TYR A 167 -5.74 -10.31 -14.91
C TYR A 167 -4.81 -11.47 -15.30
N LEU A 168 -3.79 -11.20 -16.12
CA LEU A 168 -2.87 -12.24 -16.61
C LEU A 168 -2.06 -12.85 -15.45
N ASP A 169 -1.67 -12.06 -14.47
CA ASP A 169 -0.94 -12.57 -13.30
C ASP A 169 -1.87 -13.24 -12.30
N ALA A 170 -3.04 -12.67 -12.02
CA ALA A 170 -4.02 -13.27 -11.13
C ALA A 170 -4.52 -14.62 -11.68
N ALA A 171 -4.67 -14.76 -13.00
CA ALA A 171 -5.05 -16.02 -13.63
C ALA A 171 -4.07 -17.18 -13.40
N LYS A 172 -2.82 -16.88 -13.04
CA LYS A 172 -1.80 -17.90 -12.69
C LYS A 172 -2.09 -18.62 -11.37
N PHE A 173 -2.98 -18.09 -10.50
CA PHE A 173 -3.45 -18.78 -9.30
C PHE A 173 -4.38 -19.96 -9.64
N TYR A 174 -4.91 -20.00 -10.86
CA TYR A 174 -5.90 -20.98 -11.32
C TYR A 174 -5.43 -21.62 -12.65
N PRO A 175 -4.31 -22.34 -12.68
CA PRO A 175 -3.71 -22.81 -13.92
C PRO A 175 -4.69 -23.69 -14.74
N ASP A 176 -5.43 -24.57 -14.05
CA ASP A 176 -6.27 -25.60 -14.67
C ASP A 176 -7.70 -25.12 -15.01
N LYS A 177 -8.08 -23.91 -14.61
CA LYS A 177 -9.40 -23.34 -14.95
C LYS A 177 -9.45 -22.84 -16.41
N THR A 178 -10.66 -22.91 -16.98
CA THR A 178 -10.90 -22.36 -18.31
C THR A 178 -10.69 -20.84 -18.33
N PRO A 179 -10.39 -20.23 -19.51
CA PRO A 179 -10.30 -18.77 -19.61
C PRO A 179 -11.56 -18.05 -19.12
N TYR A 180 -12.73 -18.62 -19.36
CA TYR A 180 -14.01 -18.08 -18.89
C TYR A 180 -14.09 -18.05 -17.37
N ASP A 181 -13.72 -19.15 -16.70
CA ASP A 181 -13.71 -19.22 -15.24
C ASP A 181 -12.68 -18.26 -14.63
N LYS A 182 -11.50 -18.13 -15.25
CA LYS A 182 -10.47 -17.17 -14.83
C LYS A 182 -10.97 -15.73 -14.87
N VAL A 183 -11.68 -15.36 -15.94
CA VAL A 183 -12.31 -14.03 -16.04
C VAL A 183 -13.36 -13.85 -14.95
N GLY A 184 -14.19 -14.86 -14.69
CA GLY A 184 -15.20 -14.83 -13.63
C GLY A 184 -14.58 -14.63 -12.24
N HIS A 185 -13.52 -15.38 -11.92
CA HIS A 185 -12.79 -15.22 -10.66
C HIS A 185 -12.20 -13.81 -10.52
N TYR A 186 -11.53 -13.30 -11.56
CA TYR A 186 -10.97 -11.96 -11.53
C TYR A 186 -12.03 -10.86 -11.40
N ALA A 187 -13.18 -11.03 -12.05
CA ALA A 187 -14.29 -10.08 -11.98
C ALA A 187 -14.86 -9.94 -10.55
N VAL A 188 -14.84 -11.03 -9.76
CA VAL A 188 -15.34 -11.06 -8.38
C VAL A 188 -14.23 -10.70 -7.39
N PHE A 189 -13.08 -11.37 -7.48
CA PHE A 189 -12.05 -11.35 -6.44
C PHE A 189 -10.91 -10.37 -6.71
N GLY A 190 -10.81 -9.83 -7.91
CA GLY A 190 -9.77 -8.89 -8.31
C GLY A 190 -8.37 -9.48 -8.34
N GLY A 191 -7.39 -8.59 -8.29
CA GLY A 191 -5.96 -8.92 -8.37
C GLY A 191 -5.22 -8.95 -7.04
N SER A 192 -5.91 -8.89 -5.89
CA SER A 192 -5.24 -8.98 -4.59
C SER A 192 -4.59 -10.36 -4.40
N PRO A 193 -3.25 -10.46 -4.21
CA PRO A 193 -2.60 -11.74 -3.93
C PRO A 193 -3.16 -12.41 -2.68
N PHE A 194 -3.47 -11.63 -1.65
CA PHE A 194 -4.06 -12.12 -0.40
C PHE A 194 -5.40 -12.82 -0.64
N VAL A 195 -6.28 -12.20 -1.43
CA VAL A 195 -7.58 -12.77 -1.75
C VAL A 195 -7.42 -14.03 -2.58
N ASN A 196 -6.64 -13.96 -3.67
CA ASN A 196 -6.46 -15.09 -4.58
C ASN A 196 -5.79 -16.30 -3.91
N GLN A 197 -4.89 -16.09 -2.93
CA GLN A 197 -4.28 -17.18 -2.16
C GLN A 197 -5.27 -17.86 -1.19
N ALA A 198 -6.32 -17.17 -0.77
CA ALA A 198 -7.33 -17.71 0.14
C ALA A 198 -8.41 -18.54 -0.58
N LEU A 199 -8.46 -18.50 -1.92
CA LEU A 199 -9.43 -19.26 -2.70
C LEU A 199 -8.95 -20.71 -2.91
N ASN A 200 -9.92 -21.62 -3.05
CA ASN A 200 -9.63 -22.98 -3.48
C ASN A 200 -9.55 -23.02 -5.01
N PRO A 201 -8.39 -23.33 -5.61
CA PRO A 201 -8.23 -23.37 -7.05
C PRO A 201 -9.09 -24.47 -7.72
N GLU A 202 -9.40 -25.55 -7.02
CA GLU A 202 -10.22 -26.66 -7.55
C GLU A 202 -11.73 -26.35 -7.51
N ALA A 203 -12.16 -25.48 -6.59
CA ALA A 203 -13.57 -25.17 -6.41
C ALA A 203 -14.11 -24.29 -7.54
N THR A 204 -15.39 -24.38 -7.82
CA THR A 204 -16.09 -23.50 -8.75
C THR A 204 -16.13 -22.04 -8.25
N LEU A 205 -16.39 -21.10 -9.15
CA LEU A 205 -16.59 -19.69 -8.78
C LEU A 205 -17.66 -19.54 -7.69
N ARG A 206 -18.79 -20.25 -7.83
CA ARG A 206 -19.90 -20.22 -6.87
C ARG A 206 -19.48 -20.72 -5.50
N GLU A 207 -18.78 -21.85 -5.42
CA GLU A 207 -18.29 -22.40 -4.16
C GLU A 207 -17.29 -21.46 -3.49
N ASN A 208 -16.37 -20.88 -4.24
CA ASN A 208 -15.45 -19.88 -3.70
C ASN A 208 -16.18 -18.65 -3.16
N ILE A 209 -17.22 -18.14 -3.85
CA ILE A 209 -18.04 -17.04 -3.35
C ILE A 209 -18.71 -17.42 -2.02
N ILE A 210 -19.36 -18.58 -1.98
CA ILE A 210 -20.09 -19.05 -0.76
C ILE A 210 -19.10 -19.22 0.40
N ASN A 211 -17.96 -19.84 0.17
CA ASN A 211 -17.00 -20.17 1.22
C ASN A 211 -16.15 -18.98 1.68
N THR A 212 -16.12 -17.89 0.92
CA THR A 212 -15.27 -16.73 1.22
C THR A 212 -16.09 -15.45 1.41
N VAL A 213 -16.69 -14.89 0.35
CA VAL A 213 -17.36 -13.59 0.40
C VAL A 213 -18.64 -13.64 1.24
N LEU A 214 -19.36 -14.76 1.21
CA LEU A 214 -20.60 -14.97 1.97
C LEU A 214 -20.39 -15.67 3.31
N ASN A 215 -19.16 -16.04 3.65
CA ASN A 215 -18.83 -16.67 4.92
C ASN A 215 -18.22 -15.65 5.90
N PRO A 216 -18.94 -15.22 6.96
CA PRO A 216 -18.46 -14.21 7.89
C PRO A 216 -17.18 -14.58 8.64
N THR A 217 -16.82 -15.87 8.71
CA THR A 217 -15.60 -16.34 9.36
C THR A 217 -14.40 -16.40 8.42
N SER A 218 -14.61 -16.18 7.12
CA SER A 218 -13.52 -16.23 6.15
C SER A 218 -12.62 -14.99 6.23
N ALA A 219 -11.33 -15.19 5.95
CA ALA A 219 -10.37 -14.08 5.87
C ALA A 219 -10.71 -13.07 4.76
N VAL A 220 -11.38 -13.51 3.68
CA VAL A 220 -11.79 -12.65 2.56
C VAL A 220 -12.96 -11.77 2.97
N TYR A 221 -13.98 -12.32 3.65
CA TYR A 221 -15.10 -11.56 4.19
C TYR A 221 -14.61 -10.49 5.18
N LEU A 222 -13.78 -10.90 6.15
CA LEU A 222 -13.22 -9.99 7.13
C LEU A 222 -12.36 -8.90 6.48
N TYR A 223 -11.63 -9.24 5.43
CA TYR A 223 -10.86 -8.26 4.67
C TYR A 223 -11.75 -7.24 3.96
N ALA A 224 -12.80 -7.69 3.24
CA ALA A 224 -13.75 -6.80 2.58
C ALA A 224 -14.43 -5.86 3.59
N SER A 225 -14.90 -6.40 4.72
CA SER A 225 -15.49 -5.62 5.81
C SER A 225 -14.50 -4.61 6.41
N GLN A 226 -13.24 -5.02 6.63
CA GLN A 226 -12.19 -4.14 7.17
C GLN A 226 -11.78 -3.05 6.19
N LEU A 227 -11.76 -3.33 4.89
CA LEU A 227 -11.55 -2.29 3.88
C LEU A 227 -12.60 -1.16 4.03
N LEU A 228 -13.85 -1.50 4.32
CA LEU A 228 -14.91 -0.52 4.55
C LEU A 228 -14.74 0.25 5.87
N LEU A 229 -14.20 -0.39 6.93
CA LEU A 229 -14.19 0.17 8.28
C LEU A 229 -12.87 0.86 8.66
N SER A 230 -11.71 0.32 8.27
CA SER A 230 -10.41 0.71 8.84
C SER A 230 -9.62 1.71 8.03
N ASP A 231 -9.62 1.57 6.72
CA ASP A 231 -8.90 2.49 5.83
C ASP A 231 -9.76 3.73 5.48
N TYR A 232 -11.08 3.67 5.81
CA TYR A 232 -12.09 4.68 5.44
C TYR A 232 -12.78 5.34 6.62
N SER A 233 -12.26 5.19 7.83
CA SER A 233 -12.75 5.90 9.03
C SER A 233 -12.83 7.43 8.85
N VAL A 234 -12.31 7.94 7.74
CA VAL A 234 -12.42 9.34 7.30
C VAL A 234 -13.80 9.67 6.70
N SER A 235 -14.61 8.67 6.33
CA SER A 235 -15.94 8.89 5.74
C SER A 235 -17.01 8.09 6.46
N ILE A 236 -17.76 8.74 7.33
CA ILE A 236 -18.90 8.19 8.07
C ILE A 236 -19.98 7.58 7.14
N ASN A 237 -19.93 7.86 5.84
CA ASN A 237 -20.90 7.43 4.84
C ASN A 237 -20.28 6.63 3.67
N ALA A 238 -19.07 6.09 3.79
CA ALA A 238 -18.40 5.38 2.69
C ALA A 238 -19.25 4.20 2.18
N GLU A 239 -19.81 3.38 3.08
CA GLU A 239 -20.70 2.27 2.71
C GLU A 239 -21.92 2.73 1.91
N ARG A 240 -22.54 3.84 2.33
CA ARG A 240 -23.69 4.40 1.61
C ARG A 240 -23.29 4.89 0.21
N ILE A 241 -22.12 5.52 0.08
CA ILE A 241 -21.58 5.95 -1.21
C ILE A 241 -21.35 4.74 -2.11
N PHE A 242 -20.71 3.68 -1.59
CA PHE A 242 -20.46 2.45 -2.35
C PHE A 242 -21.76 1.78 -2.76
N SER A 243 -22.72 1.65 -1.85
CA SER A 243 -24.05 1.10 -2.16
C SER A 243 -24.75 1.87 -3.27
N VAL A 244 -24.70 3.20 -3.24
CA VAL A 244 -25.33 4.05 -4.28
C VAL A 244 -24.64 3.86 -5.64
N ILE A 245 -23.29 3.84 -5.66
CA ILE A 245 -22.50 3.63 -6.88
C ILE A 245 -22.68 2.20 -7.41
N GLY A 246 -22.65 1.20 -6.53
CA GLY A 246 -22.88 -0.21 -6.88
C GLY A 246 -24.26 -0.45 -7.49
N ASN A 247 -25.28 0.29 -7.03
CA ASN A 247 -26.64 0.28 -7.60
C ASN A 247 -26.78 1.13 -8.89
N GLY A 248 -25.65 1.51 -9.52
CA GLY A 248 -25.62 2.15 -10.83
C GLY A 248 -25.76 3.67 -10.83
N LYS A 249 -25.89 4.34 -9.67
CA LYS A 249 -25.92 5.79 -9.57
C LYS A 249 -24.50 6.35 -9.46
N LYS A 250 -23.89 6.64 -10.60
CA LYS A 250 -22.46 6.94 -10.70
C LYS A 250 -22.13 8.43 -10.83
N ARG A 251 -23.09 9.28 -11.19
CA ARG A 251 -22.85 10.73 -11.33
C ARG A 251 -22.92 11.42 -9.98
N TYR A 252 -22.15 12.50 -9.84
CA TYR A 252 -22.13 13.29 -8.60
C TYR A 252 -23.52 13.69 -8.12
N THR A 253 -24.35 14.22 -9.03
CA THR A 253 -25.73 14.67 -8.71
C THR A 253 -26.64 13.50 -8.29
N GLU A 254 -26.48 12.32 -8.91
CA GLU A 254 -27.26 11.13 -8.57
C GLU A 254 -26.90 10.60 -7.17
N ILE A 255 -25.60 10.65 -6.81
CA ILE A 255 -25.11 10.25 -5.49
C ILE A 255 -25.60 11.26 -4.45
N GLU A 256 -25.49 12.55 -4.75
CA GLU A 256 -25.94 13.65 -3.88
C GLU A 256 -27.44 13.57 -3.56
N ASP A 257 -28.25 13.27 -4.57
CA ASP A 257 -29.72 13.11 -4.40
C ASP A 257 -30.07 11.89 -3.54
N LYS A 258 -29.40 10.76 -3.78
CA LYS A 258 -29.67 9.52 -3.04
C LYS A 258 -29.23 9.58 -1.58
N LEU A 259 -28.22 10.39 -1.28
CA LEU A 259 -27.69 10.55 0.07
C LEU A 259 -28.32 11.74 0.83
N ASP A 260 -29.28 12.46 0.22
CA ASP A 260 -29.83 13.72 0.75
C ASP A 260 -28.73 14.76 1.08
N ALA A 261 -27.59 14.67 0.37
CA ALA A 261 -26.40 15.44 0.68
C ALA A 261 -26.47 16.90 0.18
N ARG A 262 -27.47 17.26 -0.64
CA ARG A 262 -27.69 18.64 -1.12
C ARG A 262 -27.86 19.63 0.01
N LYS A 263 -28.51 19.23 1.09
CA LYS A 263 -28.77 20.06 2.26
C LYS A 263 -27.50 20.32 3.12
N THR A 264 -26.50 19.46 3.01
CA THR A 264 -25.30 19.49 3.88
C THR A 264 -24.03 19.96 3.17
N GLY A 265 -24.02 20.00 1.82
CA GLY A 265 -22.84 20.37 1.01
C GLY A 265 -21.60 19.47 1.26
N ASN A 266 -21.77 18.30 1.84
CA ASN A 266 -20.69 17.51 2.43
C ASN A 266 -20.16 16.38 1.52
N LEU A 267 -20.82 16.10 0.37
CA LEU A 267 -20.47 14.95 -0.48
C LEU A 267 -19.04 15.07 -1.03
N ALA A 268 -18.60 16.24 -1.46
CA ALA A 268 -17.24 16.45 -1.98
C ALA A 268 -16.17 16.11 -0.94
N LYS A 269 -16.39 16.46 0.34
CA LYS A 269 -15.49 16.14 1.45
C LYS A 269 -15.44 14.64 1.75
N GLN A 270 -16.52 13.92 1.46
CA GLN A 270 -16.61 12.46 1.67
C GLN A 270 -16.00 11.68 0.49
N ILE A 271 -16.20 12.14 -0.75
CA ILE A 271 -15.66 11.49 -1.95
C ILE A 271 -14.14 11.70 -2.09
N LYS A 272 -13.64 12.89 -1.74
CA LYS A 272 -12.23 13.24 -1.92
C LYS A 272 -11.27 12.23 -1.28
N PRO A 273 -11.41 11.83 0.00
CA PRO A 273 -10.56 10.80 0.60
C PRO A 273 -10.61 9.45 -0.14
N LEU A 274 -11.78 9.06 -0.66
CA LEU A 274 -11.95 7.81 -1.40
C LEU A 274 -11.24 7.84 -2.76
N LEU A 275 -11.15 9.01 -3.39
CA LEU A 275 -10.35 9.23 -4.60
C LEU A 275 -8.84 9.26 -4.27
N ASP A 276 -8.45 9.95 -3.20
CA ASP A 276 -7.05 10.04 -2.78
C ASP A 276 -6.47 8.66 -2.42
N LEU A 277 -7.29 7.79 -1.83
CA LEU A 277 -6.98 6.38 -1.53
C LEU A 277 -7.13 5.45 -2.75
N GLU A 278 -7.56 5.97 -3.90
CA GLU A 278 -7.77 5.23 -5.14
C GLU A 278 -8.78 4.08 -5.04
N ILE A 279 -9.75 4.19 -4.13
CA ILE A 279 -10.83 3.22 -4.03
C ILE A 279 -11.93 3.55 -5.02
N LEU A 280 -12.18 4.84 -5.17
CA LEU A 280 -12.98 5.35 -6.26
C LEU A 280 -12.06 5.92 -7.34
N SER A 281 -12.46 5.78 -8.58
CA SER A 281 -11.97 6.56 -9.70
C SER A 281 -13.05 7.51 -10.19
N ARG A 282 -12.60 8.57 -10.83
CA ARG A 282 -13.44 9.53 -11.50
C ARG A 282 -13.16 9.47 -12.98
N ASN A 283 -14.13 9.03 -13.75
CA ASN A 283 -14.02 8.86 -15.19
C ASN A 283 -14.76 9.99 -15.91
N ASN A 284 -14.04 10.78 -16.67
CA ASN A 284 -14.60 11.84 -17.49
C ASN A 284 -14.83 11.35 -18.93
N PRO A 285 -15.86 11.82 -19.64
CA PRO A 285 -16.02 11.51 -21.06
C PRO A 285 -14.79 11.93 -21.87
N ILE A 286 -14.33 11.09 -22.80
CA ILE A 286 -13.12 11.31 -23.60
C ILE A 286 -13.15 12.67 -24.34
N ASN A 287 -14.30 13.08 -24.81
CA ASN A 287 -14.50 14.33 -25.53
C ASN A 287 -14.73 15.56 -24.61
N ARG A 288 -14.73 15.38 -23.28
CA ARG A 288 -14.95 16.42 -22.26
C ARG A 288 -14.16 16.15 -21.00
N LEU A 289 -12.85 16.00 -21.13
CA LEU A 289 -11.95 15.62 -20.02
C LEU A 289 -11.99 16.61 -18.84
N ASN A 290 -12.32 17.88 -19.07
CA ASN A 290 -12.39 18.91 -18.04
C ASN A 290 -13.82 19.15 -17.50
N ASP A 291 -14.84 18.41 -18.00
CA ASP A 291 -16.22 18.56 -17.55
C ASP A 291 -16.53 17.66 -16.36
N ASN A 292 -16.30 18.20 -15.18
CA ASN A 292 -16.56 17.52 -13.92
C ASN A 292 -18.05 17.21 -13.67
N LYS A 293 -18.97 17.85 -14.37
CA LYS A 293 -20.41 17.62 -14.18
C LYS A 293 -20.89 16.33 -14.82
N GLN A 294 -20.17 15.84 -15.83
CA GLN A 294 -20.50 14.58 -16.53
C GLN A 294 -19.62 13.40 -16.08
N SER A 295 -18.74 13.61 -15.11
CA SER A 295 -17.91 12.53 -14.60
C SER A 295 -18.75 11.48 -13.87
N ALA A 296 -18.34 10.23 -14.05
CA ALA A 296 -18.87 9.08 -13.33
C ALA A 296 -17.84 8.56 -12.33
N PHE A 297 -18.33 8.13 -11.17
CA PHE A 297 -17.50 7.48 -10.16
C PHE A 297 -17.62 5.96 -10.28
N GLU A 298 -16.50 5.26 -10.11
CA GLU A 298 -16.45 3.80 -10.13
C GLU A 298 -15.66 3.29 -8.93
N ILE A 299 -16.08 2.14 -8.40
CA ILE A 299 -15.35 1.41 -7.36
C ILE A 299 -14.23 0.63 -8.05
N ASN A 300 -12.98 0.93 -7.72
CA ASN A 300 -11.79 0.34 -8.36
C ASN A 300 -11.49 -1.07 -7.88
N ASP A 301 -11.97 -1.45 -6.71
CA ASP A 301 -11.75 -2.76 -6.11
C ASP A 301 -12.89 -3.71 -6.52
N ASN A 302 -12.54 -4.80 -7.22
CA ASN A 302 -13.53 -5.75 -7.71
C ASN A 302 -14.26 -6.47 -6.56
N LEU A 303 -13.53 -6.84 -5.50
CA LEU A 303 -14.13 -7.48 -4.34
C LEU A 303 -15.12 -6.56 -3.64
N LEU A 304 -14.77 -5.29 -3.42
CA LEU A 304 -15.69 -4.31 -2.84
C LEU A 304 -16.90 -4.01 -3.72
N ARG A 305 -16.70 -4.02 -5.04
CA ARG A 305 -17.80 -3.82 -5.99
C ARG A 305 -18.78 -5.00 -6.00
N PHE A 306 -18.29 -6.20 -5.73
CA PHE A 306 -19.10 -7.41 -5.66
C PHE A 306 -19.76 -7.58 -4.29
N TYR A 307 -19.05 -7.26 -3.19
CA TYR A 307 -19.51 -7.33 -1.79
C TYR A 307 -20.66 -6.36 -1.51
#